data_76bdeca8200ff431ff626c82585c2675
#
_entry.id   76bdeca8200ff431ff626c82585c2675
#
_cell.length_a   1.000
_cell.length_b   1.000
_cell.length_c   1.000
_cell.angle_alpha   90.00
_cell.angle_beta   90.00
_cell.angle_gamma   90.00
#
_symmetry.space_group_name_H-M   'P 1'
#
loop_
_entity.id
_entity.type
_entity.pdbx_description
1 polymer ?
#
loop_
_entity_poly.entity_id
_entity_poly.type
_entity_poly.pdbx_seq_one_letter_code
_entity_poly.pdbx_strand_id
1 'polypeptide(L)'
;MTAPKFGLGVPNGGDFADPRRLAELAADAESSGWDGFFLWDHVIRRQPWQPMVDPWVSLAAVAMSTERIILGPMVTPLARRRVSVVARQSVTLDRLCGGRLRLGVGLGAPDDEFTRFGEDADPKRRATLLDESLDALQLLWSGEAVSYRGDQVSLGDVEFRPTPVHGRIPIWVAGGWPGGAPFRRAARFDGVWPVAKAGGYLSVDEFTECVAAVGVHRSTDEPFDACFIDRSPAAVDAETSDKIGRLVDGGMTWWIDSLDDPTVPFERHRDRVLAGPPH
;
A
#
# COMPACT_ATOMS: atom_id res chain seq x y z
N MET A 1 9.26 15.60 16.47
CA MET A 1 8.85 14.50 15.56
C MET A 1 7.53 13.96 16.06
N THR A 2 6.57 13.68 15.20
CA THR A 2 5.33 12.98 15.57
C THR A 2 5.66 11.52 15.87
N ALA A 3 4.94 10.90 16.82
CA ALA A 3 5.09 9.46 17.10
C ALA A 3 4.82 8.64 15.82
N PRO A 4 5.54 7.53 15.60
CA PRO A 4 5.29 6.67 14.46
C PRO A 4 3.91 6.05 14.55
N LYS A 5 3.31 5.76 13.40
CA LYS A 5 2.07 5.02 13.26
C LYS A 5 2.34 3.53 13.05
N PHE A 6 1.39 2.72 13.45
CA PHE A 6 1.48 1.27 13.35
C PHE A 6 0.36 0.71 12.48
N GLY A 7 0.72 -0.01 11.43
CA GLY A 7 -0.24 -0.63 10.53
C GLY A 7 0.01 -2.12 10.34
N LEU A 8 -0.98 -2.79 9.77
CA LEU A 8 -0.93 -4.20 9.43
C LEU A 8 -0.82 -4.36 7.91
N GLY A 9 0.11 -5.22 7.47
CA GLY A 9 0.20 -5.70 6.09
C GLY A 9 -0.43 -7.09 5.99
N VAL A 10 -1.57 -7.20 5.32
CA VAL A 10 -2.41 -8.39 5.36
C VAL A 10 -2.53 -9.03 3.96
N PRO A 11 -2.29 -10.33 3.81
CA PRO A 11 -2.52 -11.03 2.57
C PRO A 11 -4.00 -11.02 2.14
N ASN A 12 -4.25 -11.04 0.82
CA ASN A 12 -5.60 -11.26 0.27
C ASN A 12 -5.83 -12.72 -0.17
N GLY A 13 -5.07 -13.65 0.39
CA GLY A 13 -5.12 -15.07 0.03
C GLY A 13 -4.85 -16.02 1.20
N GLY A 14 -4.93 -17.32 0.93
CA GLY A 14 -4.79 -18.37 1.94
C GLY A 14 -5.89 -18.26 3.01
N ASP A 15 -5.52 -18.33 4.27
CA ASP A 15 -6.45 -18.24 5.41
C ASP A 15 -7.16 -16.86 5.52
N PHE A 16 -6.65 -15.85 4.82
CA PHE A 16 -7.24 -14.49 4.73
C PHE A 16 -8.23 -14.35 3.56
N ALA A 17 -8.50 -15.38 2.78
CA ALA A 17 -9.34 -15.32 1.58
C ALA A 17 -10.86 -15.31 1.90
N ASP A 18 -11.27 -14.49 2.85
CA ASP A 18 -12.66 -14.22 3.19
C ASP A 18 -12.85 -12.73 3.54
N PRO A 19 -13.59 -11.96 2.72
CA PRO A 19 -13.79 -10.53 2.97
C PRO A 19 -14.48 -10.20 4.31
N ARG A 20 -15.32 -11.11 4.84
CA ARG A 20 -15.96 -10.92 6.16
C ARG A 20 -14.94 -11.07 7.28
N ARG A 21 -14.09 -12.10 7.18
CA ARG A 21 -13.00 -12.33 8.13
C ARG A 21 -12.00 -11.18 8.12
N LEU A 22 -11.69 -10.62 6.95
CA LEU A 22 -10.84 -9.43 6.82
C LEU A 22 -11.48 -8.20 7.46
N ALA A 23 -12.78 -8.01 7.30
CA ALA A 23 -13.53 -6.92 7.93
C ALA A 23 -13.56 -7.03 9.46
N GLU A 24 -13.78 -8.23 10.00
CA GLU A 24 -13.71 -8.52 11.43
C GLU A 24 -12.30 -8.26 11.99
N LEU A 25 -11.26 -8.74 11.30
CA LEU A 25 -9.86 -8.51 11.69
C LEU A 25 -9.49 -7.04 11.70
N ALA A 26 -10.01 -6.24 10.76
CA ALA A 26 -9.78 -4.80 10.71
C ALA A 26 -10.49 -4.06 11.87
N ALA A 27 -11.69 -4.50 12.26
CA ALA A 27 -12.39 -3.97 13.43
C ALA A 27 -11.64 -4.34 14.74
N ASP A 28 -11.13 -5.57 14.85
CA ASP A 28 -10.26 -6.00 15.94
C ASP A 28 -8.99 -5.13 16.00
N ALA A 29 -8.36 -4.88 14.86
CA ALA A 29 -7.17 -4.03 14.75
C ALA A 29 -7.47 -2.60 15.23
N GLU A 30 -8.55 -1.98 14.74
CA GLU A 30 -8.94 -0.63 15.15
C GLU A 30 -9.21 -0.55 16.66
N SER A 31 -9.90 -1.53 17.23
CA SER A 31 -10.21 -1.58 18.66
C SER A 31 -8.97 -1.83 19.53
N SER A 32 -7.96 -2.47 18.97
CA SER A 32 -6.67 -2.76 19.63
C SER A 32 -5.61 -1.66 19.42
N GLY A 33 -5.97 -0.53 18.77
CA GLY A 33 -5.12 0.65 18.68
C GLY A 33 -4.19 0.69 17.46
N TRP A 34 -4.40 -0.15 16.45
CA TRP A 34 -3.68 -0.04 15.17
C TRP A 34 -4.16 1.17 14.37
N ASP A 35 -3.23 1.84 13.69
CA ASP A 35 -3.49 3.03 12.87
C ASP A 35 -3.82 2.69 11.42
N GLY A 36 -3.42 1.53 10.92
CA GLY A 36 -3.56 1.17 9.50
C GLY A 36 -3.83 -0.31 9.24
N PHE A 37 -4.60 -0.59 8.16
CA PHE A 37 -4.91 -1.93 7.69
C PHE A 37 -4.76 -1.97 6.17
N PHE A 38 -3.74 -2.67 5.67
CA PHE A 38 -3.36 -2.64 4.26
C PHE A 38 -3.41 -4.03 3.66
N LEU A 39 -4.12 -4.19 2.54
CA LEU A 39 -4.26 -5.47 1.85
C LEU A 39 -3.29 -5.59 0.68
N TRP A 40 -2.72 -6.76 0.50
CA TRP A 40 -2.08 -7.11 -0.77
C TRP A 40 -3.07 -7.02 -1.93
N ASP A 41 -2.55 -6.75 -3.15
CA ASP A 41 -3.33 -6.79 -4.39
C ASP A 41 -2.71 -7.81 -5.35
N HIS A 42 -2.87 -9.07 -5.01
CA HIS A 42 -2.51 -10.20 -5.86
C HIS A 42 -3.77 -10.79 -6.52
N VAL A 43 -3.64 -11.18 -7.79
CA VAL A 43 -4.72 -11.85 -8.55
C VAL A 43 -4.59 -13.36 -8.44
N ILE A 44 -3.34 -13.86 -8.48
CA ILE A 44 -3.03 -15.26 -8.34
C ILE A 44 -1.67 -15.44 -7.65
N ARG A 45 -1.62 -16.36 -6.71
CA ARG A 45 -0.38 -16.82 -6.09
C ARG A 45 -0.39 -18.33 -6.05
N ARG A 46 0.81 -18.92 -5.90
CA ARG A 46 0.90 -20.37 -5.66
C ARG A 46 0.53 -20.69 -4.22
N GLN A 47 0.26 -21.99 -3.95
CA GLN A 47 0.14 -22.45 -2.57
C GLN A 47 1.31 -21.94 -1.72
N PRO A 48 1.08 -21.58 -0.45
CA PRO A 48 -0.18 -21.76 0.31
C PRO A 48 -1.16 -20.57 0.22
N TRP A 49 -0.94 -19.61 -0.68
CA TRP A 49 -1.75 -18.38 -0.78
C TRP A 49 -3.05 -18.52 -1.59
N GLN A 50 -3.41 -19.73 -1.98
CA GLN A 50 -4.73 -20.02 -2.54
C GLN A 50 -5.68 -20.53 -1.45
N PRO A 51 -7.00 -20.19 -1.50
CA PRO A 51 -7.68 -19.33 -2.48
C PRO A 51 -7.34 -17.85 -2.31
N MET A 52 -7.82 -16.98 -3.24
CA MET A 52 -7.62 -15.52 -3.17
C MET A 52 -8.93 -14.77 -3.35
N VAL A 53 -9.01 -13.57 -2.76
CA VAL A 53 -10.15 -12.65 -2.91
C VAL A 53 -9.69 -11.32 -3.49
N ASP A 54 -10.62 -10.57 -4.11
CA ASP A 54 -10.33 -9.23 -4.62
C ASP A 54 -10.11 -8.25 -3.45
N PRO A 55 -8.98 -7.54 -3.41
CA PRO A 55 -8.67 -6.66 -2.29
C PRO A 55 -9.52 -5.38 -2.27
N TRP A 56 -9.94 -4.86 -3.42
CA TRP A 56 -10.76 -3.64 -3.47
C TRP A 56 -12.17 -3.88 -2.94
N VAL A 57 -12.76 -5.06 -3.27
CA VAL A 57 -14.04 -5.49 -2.69
C VAL A 57 -13.89 -5.76 -1.20
N SER A 58 -12.79 -6.41 -0.78
CA SER A 58 -12.50 -6.67 0.64
C SER A 58 -12.29 -5.38 1.42
N LEU A 59 -11.58 -4.39 0.85
CA LEU A 59 -11.39 -3.07 1.46
C LEU A 59 -12.72 -2.29 1.63
N ALA A 60 -13.70 -2.51 0.76
CA ALA A 60 -15.03 -1.94 0.97
C ALA A 60 -15.70 -2.53 2.22
N ALA A 61 -15.56 -3.83 2.47
CA ALA A 61 -16.05 -4.46 3.71
C ALA A 61 -15.30 -3.93 4.94
N VAL A 62 -13.96 -3.79 4.87
CA VAL A 62 -13.14 -3.16 5.91
C VAL A 62 -13.57 -1.73 6.19
N ALA A 63 -13.81 -0.92 5.15
CA ALA A 63 -14.26 0.47 5.28
C ALA A 63 -15.58 0.60 6.05
N MET A 64 -16.50 -0.36 5.83
CA MET A 64 -17.82 -0.38 6.50
C MET A 64 -17.77 -0.91 7.94
N SER A 65 -16.70 -1.60 8.32
CA SER A 65 -16.53 -2.20 9.65
C SER A 65 -15.62 -1.38 10.58
N THR A 66 -15.10 -0.24 10.09
CA THR A 66 -14.13 0.60 10.80
C THR A 66 -14.45 2.08 10.65
N GLU A 67 -14.03 2.91 11.61
CA GLU A 67 -14.33 4.35 11.63
C GLU A 67 -13.09 5.24 11.56
N ARG A 68 -11.93 4.79 12.04
CA ARG A 68 -10.72 5.60 12.23
C ARG A 68 -9.51 5.06 11.49
N ILE A 69 -9.37 3.74 11.40
CA ILE A 69 -8.18 3.09 10.84
C ILE A 69 -7.97 3.52 9.37
N ILE A 70 -6.76 3.86 9.04
CA ILE A 70 -6.33 4.13 7.65
C ILE A 70 -6.30 2.80 6.91
N LEU A 71 -6.78 2.79 5.67
CA LEU A 71 -6.84 1.55 4.89
C LEU A 71 -6.40 1.76 3.44
N GLY A 72 -6.02 0.68 2.78
CA GLY A 72 -5.67 0.75 1.36
C GLY A 72 -5.04 -0.52 0.81
N PRO A 73 -4.96 -0.62 -0.53
CA PRO A 73 -4.19 -1.68 -1.15
C PRO A 73 -2.69 -1.40 -1.02
N MET A 74 -1.90 -2.39 -0.68
CA MET A 74 -0.44 -2.30 -0.65
C MET A 74 0.20 -3.54 -1.30
N VAL A 75 0.37 -3.46 -2.62
CA VAL A 75 0.14 -2.32 -3.49
C VAL A 75 -0.63 -2.71 -4.73
N THR A 76 -1.46 -1.81 -5.26
CA THR A 76 -2.14 -2.02 -6.54
C THR A 76 -1.15 -1.86 -7.70
N PRO A 77 -0.97 -2.89 -8.54
CA PRO A 77 -0.20 -2.78 -9.78
C PRO A 77 -1.01 -2.04 -10.84
N LEU A 78 -0.77 -0.74 -11.04
CA LEU A 78 -1.54 0.05 -12.02
C LEU A 78 -1.40 -0.46 -13.45
N ALA A 79 -0.28 -1.11 -13.78
CA ALA A 79 -0.07 -1.72 -15.09
C ALA A 79 -1.04 -2.89 -15.42
N ARG A 80 -1.70 -3.47 -14.40
CA ARG A 80 -2.72 -4.52 -14.55
C ARG A 80 -4.14 -3.98 -14.53
N ARG A 81 -4.32 -2.68 -14.38
CA ARG A 81 -5.65 -2.08 -14.17
C ARG A 81 -5.89 -0.91 -15.12
N ARG A 82 -7.10 -0.80 -15.65
CA ARG A 82 -7.50 0.39 -16.42
C ARG A 82 -7.60 1.60 -15.48
N VAL A 83 -6.93 2.68 -15.80
CA VAL A 83 -6.87 3.91 -14.99
C VAL A 83 -8.27 4.45 -14.64
N SER A 84 -9.21 4.44 -15.58
CA SER A 84 -10.60 4.89 -15.35
C SER A 84 -11.34 4.04 -14.32
N VAL A 85 -11.05 2.74 -14.26
CA VAL A 85 -11.63 1.83 -13.26
C VAL A 85 -11.02 2.09 -11.89
N VAL A 86 -9.69 2.22 -11.81
CA VAL A 86 -9.01 2.54 -10.54
C VAL A 86 -9.44 3.92 -10.03
N ALA A 87 -9.56 4.92 -10.90
CA ALA A 87 -10.07 6.23 -10.53
C ALA A 87 -11.46 6.15 -9.88
N ARG A 88 -12.36 5.33 -10.47
CA ARG A 88 -13.71 5.16 -9.93
C ARG A 88 -13.71 4.39 -8.62
N GLN A 89 -12.95 3.29 -8.55
CA GLN A 89 -12.84 2.47 -7.35
C GLN A 89 -12.23 3.27 -6.19
N SER A 90 -11.14 4.00 -6.43
CA SER A 90 -10.44 4.77 -5.39
C SER A 90 -11.31 5.90 -4.83
N VAL A 91 -11.98 6.69 -5.68
CA VAL A 91 -12.88 7.74 -5.20
C VAL A 91 -14.08 7.16 -4.44
N THR A 92 -14.62 6.03 -4.92
CA THR A 92 -15.76 5.39 -4.26
C THR A 92 -15.37 4.86 -2.89
N LEU A 93 -14.23 4.18 -2.79
CA LEU A 93 -13.71 3.66 -1.52
C LEU A 93 -13.29 4.78 -0.57
N ASP A 94 -12.66 5.84 -1.09
CA ASP A 94 -12.28 7.02 -0.29
C ASP A 94 -13.51 7.68 0.35
N ARG A 95 -14.58 7.84 -0.41
CA ARG A 95 -15.84 8.36 0.09
C ARG A 95 -16.52 7.41 1.08
N LEU A 96 -16.48 6.11 0.81
CA LEU A 96 -17.03 5.08 1.69
C LEU A 96 -16.36 5.07 3.07
N CYS A 97 -15.03 5.26 3.09
CA CYS A 97 -14.26 5.31 4.33
C CYS A 97 -14.04 6.73 4.88
N GLY A 98 -14.71 7.77 4.33
CA GLY A 98 -14.61 9.15 4.85
C GLY A 98 -13.21 9.78 4.71
N GLY A 99 -12.46 9.48 3.64
CA GLY A 99 -11.14 10.07 3.38
C GLY A 99 -9.96 9.34 4.03
N ARG A 100 -10.15 8.13 4.55
CA ARG A 100 -9.11 7.31 5.21
C ARG A 100 -8.26 6.49 4.24
N LEU A 101 -8.54 6.53 2.94
CA LEU A 101 -7.83 5.74 1.94
C LEU A 101 -6.37 6.22 1.77
N ARG A 102 -5.44 5.26 1.67
CA ARG A 102 -4.10 5.43 1.12
C ARG A 102 -3.98 4.53 -0.11
N LEU A 103 -3.64 5.10 -1.25
CA LEU A 103 -3.45 4.33 -2.47
C LEU A 103 -1.99 3.90 -2.60
N GLY A 104 -1.70 2.66 -2.25
CA GLY A 104 -0.42 2.05 -2.55
C GLY A 104 -0.34 1.61 -4.00
N VAL A 105 0.76 1.95 -4.67
CA VAL A 105 0.98 1.64 -6.08
C VAL A 105 2.36 1.06 -6.32
N GLY A 106 2.47 0.20 -7.33
CA GLY A 106 3.72 -0.42 -7.73
C GLY A 106 3.68 -1.02 -9.12
N LEU A 107 4.82 -1.57 -9.56
CA LEU A 107 4.91 -2.27 -10.84
C LEU A 107 4.14 -3.59 -10.87
N GLY A 108 3.93 -4.20 -9.72
CA GLY A 108 3.42 -5.56 -9.60
C GLY A 108 4.51 -6.62 -9.71
N ALA A 109 4.32 -7.69 -8.97
CA ALA A 109 5.14 -8.90 -8.95
C ALA A 109 4.31 -10.06 -8.36
N PRO A 110 4.57 -11.29 -8.73
CA PRO A 110 5.52 -11.76 -9.75
C PRO A 110 5.02 -11.54 -11.20
N ASP A 111 5.90 -11.73 -12.18
CA ASP A 111 5.57 -11.53 -13.60
C ASP A 111 4.50 -12.51 -14.12
N ASP A 112 4.35 -13.68 -13.49
CA ASP A 112 3.33 -14.65 -13.89
C ASP A 112 1.88 -14.17 -13.60
N GLU A 113 1.69 -13.16 -12.76
CA GLU A 113 0.39 -12.48 -12.59
C GLU A 113 -0.03 -11.65 -13.81
N PHE A 114 0.89 -11.38 -14.71
CA PHE A 114 0.65 -10.72 -15.99
C PHE A 114 0.60 -11.76 -17.13
N THR A 115 1.65 -12.53 -17.29
CA THR A 115 1.82 -13.42 -18.44
C THR A 115 0.75 -14.53 -18.49
N ARG A 116 0.26 -15.04 -17.35
CA ARG A 116 -0.81 -16.03 -17.30
C ARG A 116 -2.16 -15.51 -17.76
N PHE A 117 -2.35 -14.20 -17.74
CA PHE A 117 -3.57 -13.54 -18.22
C PHE A 117 -3.38 -12.87 -19.57
N GLY A 118 -2.25 -13.14 -20.26
CA GLY A 118 -1.97 -12.57 -21.59
C GLY A 118 -1.57 -11.11 -21.57
N GLU A 119 -1.21 -10.58 -20.39
CA GLU A 119 -0.76 -9.20 -20.21
C GLU A 119 0.76 -9.09 -20.36
N ASP A 120 1.23 -7.89 -20.73
CA ASP A 120 2.64 -7.62 -20.93
C ASP A 120 3.38 -7.50 -19.58
N ALA A 121 4.42 -8.31 -19.40
CA ALA A 121 5.26 -8.28 -18.20
C ALA A 121 6.55 -7.46 -18.37
N ASP A 122 6.76 -6.78 -19.50
CA ASP A 122 7.96 -5.94 -19.69
C ASP A 122 8.03 -4.84 -18.62
N PRO A 123 9.09 -4.79 -17.81
CA PRO A 123 9.15 -3.87 -16.69
C PRO A 123 9.25 -2.39 -17.12
N LYS A 124 9.76 -2.09 -18.33
CA LYS A 124 9.84 -0.71 -18.83
C LYS A 124 8.47 -0.23 -19.23
N ARG A 125 7.71 -1.06 -19.96
CA ARG A 125 6.32 -0.74 -20.35
C ARG A 125 5.43 -0.60 -19.13
N ARG A 126 5.55 -1.51 -18.15
CA ARG A 126 4.82 -1.38 -16.87
C ARG A 126 5.20 -0.11 -16.11
N ALA A 127 6.48 0.30 -16.15
CA ALA A 127 6.91 1.55 -15.50
C ALA A 127 6.32 2.78 -16.20
N THR A 128 6.31 2.84 -17.54
CA THR A 128 5.66 3.91 -18.31
C THR A 128 4.16 3.97 -18.00
N LEU A 129 3.48 2.81 -18.04
CA LEU A 129 2.05 2.74 -17.75
C LEU A 129 1.72 3.15 -16.32
N LEU A 130 2.58 2.80 -15.34
CA LEU A 130 2.45 3.26 -13.95
C LEU A 130 2.58 4.79 -13.85
N ASP A 131 3.59 5.39 -14.48
CA ASP A 131 3.81 6.83 -14.44
C ASP A 131 2.65 7.60 -15.09
N GLU A 132 2.22 7.20 -16.28
CA GLU A 132 1.10 7.81 -16.99
C GLU A 132 -0.24 7.61 -16.27
N SER A 133 -0.45 6.45 -15.65
CA SER A 133 -1.65 6.18 -14.84
C SER A 133 -1.70 7.07 -13.60
N LEU A 134 -0.56 7.33 -12.95
CA LEU A 134 -0.48 8.22 -11.82
C LEU A 134 -0.81 9.67 -12.20
N ASP A 135 -0.26 10.15 -13.30
CA ASP A 135 -0.57 11.49 -13.82
C ASP A 135 -2.06 11.61 -14.17
N ALA A 136 -2.61 10.61 -14.88
CA ALA A 136 -4.03 10.56 -15.25
C ALA A 136 -4.98 10.47 -14.03
N LEU A 137 -4.61 9.72 -12.98
CA LEU A 137 -5.41 9.63 -11.74
C LEU A 137 -5.54 10.99 -11.06
N GLN A 138 -4.45 11.74 -10.93
CA GLN A 138 -4.47 13.07 -10.33
C GLN A 138 -5.39 14.03 -11.11
N LEU A 139 -5.33 13.98 -12.45
CA LEU A 139 -6.23 14.77 -13.31
C LEU A 139 -7.69 14.35 -13.13
N LEU A 140 -7.99 13.05 -13.14
CA LEU A 140 -9.37 12.55 -12.95
C LEU A 140 -9.94 12.92 -11.57
N TRP A 141 -9.11 12.95 -10.52
CA TRP A 141 -9.55 13.30 -9.16
C TRP A 141 -9.80 14.80 -8.98
N SER A 142 -9.31 15.67 -9.88
CA SER A 142 -9.54 17.13 -9.79
C SER A 142 -11.02 17.51 -9.91
N GLY A 143 -11.82 16.68 -10.61
CA GLY A 143 -13.22 16.99 -10.91
C GLY A 143 -13.41 18.03 -12.03
N GLU A 144 -12.32 18.50 -12.62
CA GLU A 144 -12.34 19.39 -13.77
C GLU A 144 -12.49 18.61 -15.09
N ALA A 145 -12.84 19.29 -16.17
CA ALA A 145 -12.77 18.73 -17.52
C ALA A 145 -11.29 18.61 -17.92
N VAL A 146 -10.83 17.39 -18.12
CA VAL A 146 -9.42 17.11 -18.39
C VAL A 146 -9.21 16.28 -19.62
N SER A 147 -8.06 16.50 -20.27
CA SER A 147 -7.52 15.66 -21.33
C SER A 147 -6.09 15.28 -21.00
N TYR A 148 -5.69 14.07 -21.36
CA TYR A 148 -4.34 13.57 -21.17
C TYR A 148 -3.92 12.73 -22.38
N ARG A 149 -2.68 12.85 -22.80
CA ARG A 149 -2.13 12.06 -23.91
C ARG A 149 -0.72 11.61 -23.58
N GLY A 150 -0.58 10.35 -23.16
CA GLY A 150 0.67 9.63 -23.00
C GLY A 150 0.88 8.63 -24.14
N ASP A 151 1.89 7.79 -23.97
CA ASP A 151 2.22 6.70 -24.92
C ASP A 151 1.25 5.53 -24.76
N GLN A 152 0.75 5.27 -23.55
CA GLN A 152 -0.08 4.13 -23.20
C GLN A 152 -1.44 4.52 -22.59
N VAL A 153 -1.56 5.71 -22.00
CA VAL A 153 -2.79 6.23 -21.40
C VAL A 153 -3.27 7.45 -22.15
N SER A 154 -4.56 7.49 -22.48
CA SER A 154 -5.18 8.68 -23.07
C SER A 154 -6.54 8.94 -22.44
N LEU A 155 -6.83 10.21 -22.14
CA LEU A 155 -8.13 10.72 -21.70
C LEU A 155 -8.57 11.80 -22.70
N GLY A 156 -9.80 11.74 -23.16
CA GLY A 156 -10.34 12.73 -24.10
C GLY A 156 -11.50 13.49 -23.48
N ASP A 157 -11.27 14.75 -23.11
CA ASP A 157 -12.27 15.70 -22.61
C ASP A 157 -13.30 15.08 -21.65
N VAL A 158 -12.80 14.65 -20.47
CA VAL A 158 -13.61 13.94 -19.48
C VAL A 158 -13.72 14.75 -18.19
N GLU A 159 -14.94 14.98 -17.73
CA GLU A 159 -15.22 15.44 -16.36
C GLU A 159 -15.52 14.22 -15.47
N PHE A 160 -14.75 14.07 -14.40
CA PHE A 160 -14.82 12.87 -13.56
C PHE A 160 -15.26 13.21 -12.15
N ARG A 161 -16.52 12.92 -11.84
CA ARG A 161 -17.12 13.18 -10.53
C ARG A 161 -17.75 11.92 -9.93
N PRO A 162 -17.88 11.85 -8.57
CA PRO A 162 -17.43 12.83 -7.59
C PRO A 162 -15.90 12.85 -7.43
N THR A 163 -15.38 13.87 -6.76
CA THR A 163 -13.97 13.96 -6.34
C THR A 163 -13.71 13.19 -5.05
N PRO A 164 -12.44 12.89 -4.69
CA PRO A 164 -12.08 12.43 -3.36
C PRO A 164 -12.57 13.35 -2.24
N VAL A 165 -12.73 12.80 -1.01
CA VAL A 165 -13.26 13.55 0.14
C VAL A 165 -12.44 14.82 0.44
N HIS A 166 -11.12 14.71 0.38
CA HIS A 166 -10.19 15.81 0.64
C HIS A 166 -9.57 16.41 -0.65
N GLY A 167 -10.24 16.24 -1.80
CA GLY A 167 -9.76 16.71 -3.10
C GLY A 167 -8.65 15.86 -3.72
N ARG A 168 -8.01 14.99 -2.94
CA ARG A 168 -6.96 14.07 -3.37
C ARG A 168 -6.91 12.83 -2.48
N ILE A 169 -6.36 11.75 -3.00
CA ILE A 169 -6.04 10.55 -2.23
C ILE A 169 -4.52 10.48 -2.10
N PRO A 170 -3.96 10.35 -0.88
CA PRO A 170 -2.53 10.18 -0.72
C PRO A 170 -2.03 8.89 -1.38
N ILE A 171 -0.91 8.99 -2.10
CA ILE A 171 -0.30 7.92 -2.88
C ILE A 171 1.01 7.48 -2.23
N TRP A 172 1.14 6.19 -1.94
CA TRP A 172 2.38 5.57 -1.49
C TRP A 172 2.96 4.68 -2.59
N VAL A 173 4.22 4.90 -2.93
CA VAL A 173 4.87 4.19 -4.03
C VAL A 173 5.77 3.10 -3.51
N ALA A 174 5.53 1.86 -3.96
CA ALA A 174 6.39 0.73 -3.62
C ALA A 174 7.55 0.55 -4.62
N GLY A 175 8.65 0.03 -4.08
CA GLY A 175 9.81 -0.32 -4.89
C GLY A 175 10.82 -1.21 -4.19
N GLY A 176 11.53 -2.01 -4.98
CA GLY A 176 12.61 -2.87 -4.48
C GLY A 176 13.89 -2.08 -4.20
N TRP A 177 14.37 -2.13 -2.96
CA TRP A 177 15.67 -1.58 -2.57
C TRP A 177 16.76 -2.69 -2.58
N PRO A 178 17.99 -2.38 -3.03
CA PRO A 178 18.45 -1.12 -3.60
C PRO A 178 17.90 -0.88 -5.02
N GLY A 179 17.68 0.40 -5.35
CA GLY A 179 17.15 0.81 -6.65
C GLY A 179 17.06 2.32 -6.81
N GLY A 180 16.69 2.82 -7.99
CA GLY A 180 16.63 4.25 -8.27
C GLY A 180 15.25 4.74 -8.73
N ALA A 181 14.69 4.14 -9.80
CA ALA A 181 13.48 4.63 -10.43
C ALA A 181 12.23 4.66 -9.52
N PRO A 182 11.93 3.62 -8.70
CA PRO A 182 10.79 3.67 -7.78
C PRO A 182 10.90 4.79 -6.74
N PHE A 183 12.11 5.05 -6.25
CA PHE A 183 12.34 6.04 -5.20
C PHE A 183 12.31 7.48 -5.73
N ARG A 184 12.79 7.71 -6.98
CA ARG A 184 12.54 8.99 -7.69
C ARG A 184 11.05 9.22 -7.93
N ARG A 185 10.30 8.16 -8.22
CA ARG A 185 8.83 8.24 -8.36
C ARG A 185 8.19 8.56 -7.01
N ALA A 186 8.56 7.86 -5.92
CA ALA A 186 8.03 8.10 -4.59
C ALA A 186 8.23 9.56 -4.13
N ALA A 187 9.35 10.18 -4.49
CA ALA A 187 9.64 11.57 -4.15
C ALA A 187 8.62 12.58 -4.71
N ARG A 188 7.84 12.23 -5.72
CA ARG A 188 6.78 13.06 -6.33
C ARG A 188 5.44 12.93 -5.58
N PHE A 189 5.28 11.97 -4.68
CA PHE A 189 4.03 11.61 -4.02
C PHE A 189 4.14 11.66 -2.50
N ASP A 190 3.23 11.00 -1.79
CA ASP A 190 2.99 11.18 -0.36
C ASP A 190 3.72 10.19 0.53
N GLY A 191 4.28 9.14 -0.05
CA GLY A 191 5.01 8.16 0.74
C GLY A 191 5.73 7.10 -0.06
N VAL A 192 6.57 6.35 0.64
CA VAL A 192 7.34 5.23 0.12
C VAL A 192 7.02 3.95 0.88
N TRP A 193 6.86 2.86 0.12
CA TRP A 193 6.69 1.50 0.61
C TRP A 193 7.85 0.64 0.07
N PRO A 194 9.04 0.69 0.70
CA PRO A 194 10.20 -0.05 0.22
C PRO A 194 10.08 -1.53 0.60
N VAL A 195 10.52 -2.39 -0.32
CA VAL A 195 10.62 -3.83 -0.10
C VAL A 195 12.05 -4.28 -0.40
N ALA A 196 12.53 -5.31 0.29
CA ALA A 196 13.84 -5.86 0.02
C ALA A 196 13.84 -6.58 -1.34
N LYS A 197 14.67 -6.13 -2.28
CA LYS A 197 14.77 -6.71 -3.62
C LYS A 197 15.31 -8.14 -3.62
N ALA A 198 16.10 -8.46 -2.62
CA ALA A 198 16.64 -9.81 -2.41
C ALA A 198 15.63 -10.76 -1.73
N GLY A 199 14.45 -10.27 -1.35
CA GLY A 199 13.47 -10.99 -0.53
C GLY A 199 13.67 -10.73 0.98
N GLY A 200 12.65 -11.05 1.78
CA GLY A 200 12.63 -10.72 3.21
C GLY A 200 12.35 -9.24 3.49
N TYR A 201 12.86 -8.74 4.60
CA TYR A 201 12.67 -7.37 5.06
C TYR A 201 13.98 -6.58 5.00
N LEU A 202 13.88 -5.25 4.91
CA LEU A 202 15.04 -4.37 4.96
C LEU A 202 15.64 -4.35 6.38
N SER A 203 16.95 -4.22 6.47
CA SER A 203 17.60 -3.82 7.71
C SER A 203 17.30 -2.35 8.02
N VAL A 204 17.59 -1.91 9.26
CA VAL A 204 17.48 -0.51 9.67
C VAL A 204 18.33 0.40 8.78
N ASP A 205 19.55 -0.02 8.48
CA ASP A 205 20.50 0.76 7.69
C ASP A 205 20.03 0.89 6.22
N GLU A 206 19.59 -0.23 5.60
CA GLU A 206 19.02 -0.21 4.25
C GLU A 206 17.77 0.66 4.14
N PHE A 207 16.91 0.63 5.16
CA PHE A 207 15.72 1.50 5.21
C PHE A 207 16.11 2.98 5.31
N THR A 208 17.05 3.31 6.19
CA THR A 208 17.55 4.69 6.38
C THR A 208 18.18 5.22 5.10
N GLU A 209 19.00 4.41 4.42
CA GLU A 209 19.59 4.73 3.11
C GLU A 209 18.49 4.96 2.06
N CYS A 210 17.46 4.11 2.05
CA CYS A 210 16.33 4.25 1.13
C CYS A 210 15.58 5.58 1.34
N VAL A 211 15.25 5.93 2.59
CA VAL A 211 14.57 7.19 2.93
C VAL A 211 15.43 8.40 2.54
N ALA A 212 16.73 8.35 2.82
CA ALA A 212 17.67 9.39 2.42
C ALA A 212 17.72 9.55 0.89
N ALA A 213 17.75 8.45 0.14
CA ALA A 213 17.74 8.46 -1.32
C ALA A 213 16.44 9.08 -1.90
N VAL A 214 15.29 8.86 -1.26
CA VAL A 214 14.05 9.55 -1.64
C VAL A 214 14.18 11.06 -1.35
N GLY A 215 14.69 11.43 -0.19
CA GLY A 215 14.85 12.83 0.24
C GLY A 215 15.67 13.67 -0.74
N VAL A 216 16.70 13.10 -1.37
CA VAL A 216 17.51 13.78 -2.41
C VAL A 216 16.67 14.26 -3.61
N HIS A 217 15.57 13.58 -3.90
CA HIS A 217 14.72 13.87 -5.06
C HIS A 217 13.43 14.64 -4.71
N ARG A 218 13.12 14.83 -3.43
CA ARG A 218 11.95 15.62 -3.01
C ARG A 218 12.20 17.10 -3.23
N SER A 219 11.20 17.77 -3.80
CA SER A 219 11.20 19.21 -4.07
C SER A 219 10.19 19.98 -3.22
N THR A 220 9.59 19.34 -2.21
CA THR A 220 8.56 19.91 -1.34
C THR A 220 8.80 19.48 0.11
N ASP A 221 8.39 20.35 1.06
CA ASP A 221 8.42 20.09 2.50
C ASP A 221 7.09 19.49 3.02
N GLU A 222 6.16 19.14 2.12
CA GLU A 222 4.91 18.48 2.49
C GLU A 222 5.17 17.17 3.25
N PRO A 223 4.28 16.80 4.18
CA PRO A 223 4.40 15.55 4.93
C PRO A 223 4.62 14.34 4.01
N PHE A 224 5.49 13.45 4.45
CA PHE A 224 5.86 12.26 3.68
C PHE A 224 5.86 11.03 4.57
N ASP A 225 5.15 9.99 4.15
CA ASP A 225 5.09 8.74 4.87
C ASP A 225 6.22 7.78 4.39
N ALA A 226 7.01 7.27 5.33
CA ALA A 226 8.04 6.26 5.07
C ALA A 226 7.68 4.98 5.86
N CYS A 227 7.33 3.93 5.13
CA CYS A 227 6.82 2.68 5.70
C CYS A 227 7.93 1.66 5.85
N PHE A 228 8.23 1.25 7.08
CA PHE A 228 9.08 0.11 7.36
C PHE A 228 8.22 -1.14 7.56
N ILE A 229 8.57 -2.22 6.88
CA ILE A 229 7.81 -3.47 6.90
C ILE A 229 8.63 -4.53 7.61
N ASP A 230 8.02 -5.19 8.60
CA ASP A 230 8.64 -6.31 9.30
C ASP A 230 7.56 -7.18 9.95
N ARG A 231 7.96 -8.26 10.58
CA ARG A 231 7.14 -9.05 11.50
C ARG A 231 7.47 -8.66 12.93
N SER A 232 6.49 -8.16 13.65
CA SER A 232 6.70 -7.85 15.06
C SER A 232 6.80 -9.13 15.89
N PRO A 233 7.68 -9.16 16.91
CA PRO A 233 7.67 -10.23 17.89
C PRO A 233 6.35 -10.25 18.68
N ALA A 234 6.01 -11.40 19.27
CA ALA A 234 4.78 -11.56 20.05
C ALA A 234 4.75 -10.66 21.31
N ALA A 235 5.91 -10.26 21.81
CA ALA A 235 6.07 -9.31 22.91
C ALA A 235 7.16 -8.30 22.54
N VAL A 236 6.92 -7.04 22.87
CA VAL A 236 7.91 -5.98 22.67
C VAL A 236 8.95 -6.09 23.77
N ASP A 237 10.19 -6.28 23.35
CA ASP A 237 11.36 -6.28 24.23
C ASP A 237 12.22 -5.03 24.01
N ALA A 238 13.29 -4.90 24.76
CA ALA A 238 14.20 -3.77 24.66
C ALA A 238 14.86 -3.67 23.25
N GLU A 239 15.10 -4.80 22.59
CA GLU A 239 15.69 -4.84 21.25
C GLU A 239 14.72 -4.29 20.20
N THR A 240 13.44 -4.67 20.29
CA THR A 240 12.38 -4.14 19.41
C THR A 240 12.19 -2.63 19.62
N SER A 241 12.20 -2.17 20.87
CA SER A 241 12.09 -0.74 21.20
C SER A 241 13.28 0.06 20.67
N ASP A 242 14.51 -0.44 20.79
CA ASP A 242 15.71 0.17 20.21
C ASP A 242 15.63 0.22 18.68
N LYS A 243 15.21 -0.88 18.04
CA LYS A 243 15.00 -0.94 16.60
C LYS A 243 14.02 0.11 16.12
N ILE A 244 12.87 0.26 16.79
CA ILE A 244 11.86 1.29 16.46
C ILE A 244 12.49 2.69 16.61
N GLY A 245 13.22 2.96 17.68
CA GLY A 245 13.92 4.24 17.89
C GLY A 245 14.87 4.57 16.75
N ARG A 246 15.74 3.64 16.38
CA ARG A 246 16.69 3.80 15.27
C ARG A 246 15.99 4.02 13.92
N LEU A 247 14.87 3.36 13.68
CA LEU A 247 14.07 3.53 12.46
C LEU A 247 13.39 4.91 12.42
N VAL A 248 12.89 5.40 13.56
CA VAL A 248 12.33 6.76 13.68
C VAL A 248 13.40 7.80 13.40
N ASP A 249 14.60 7.64 13.95
CA ASP A 249 15.75 8.49 13.66
C ASP A 249 16.15 8.42 12.17
N GLY A 250 15.97 7.27 11.53
CA GLY A 250 16.15 7.04 10.09
C GLY A 250 15.00 7.54 9.21
N GLY A 251 13.97 8.19 9.80
CA GLY A 251 12.88 8.82 9.08
C GLY A 251 11.62 7.97 8.92
N MET A 252 11.50 6.84 9.63
CA MET A 252 10.27 6.04 9.64
C MET A 252 9.09 6.83 10.22
N THR A 253 7.96 6.80 9.53
CA THR A 253 6.69 7.34 10.01
C THR A 253 5.64 6.24 10.25
N TRP A 254 5.82 5.08 9.60
CA TRP A 254 4.96 3.92 9.72
C TRP A 254 5.76 2.65 9.94
N TRP A 255 5.41 1.91 10.99
CA TRP A 255 5.76 0.50 11.13
C TRP A 255 4.61 -0.35 10.61
N ILE A 256 4.91 -1.26 9.68
CA ILE A 256 3.92 -2.18 9.11
C ILE A 256 4.25 -3.59 9.56
N ASP A 257 3.40 -4.13 10.43
CA ASP A 257 3.50 -5.53 10.88
C ASP A 257 2.90 -6.46 9.82
N SER A 258 3.73 -7.30 9.22
CA SER A 258 3.33 -8.17 8.12
C SER A 258 2.79 -9.50 8.62
N LEU A 259 1.54 -9.81 8.28
CA LEU A 259 0.88 -11.07 8.62
C LEU A 259 1.11 -12.14 7.52
N ASP A 260 2.28 -12.12 6.88
CA ASP A 260 2.60 -12.89 5.69
C ASP A 260 3.30 -14.23 5.96
N ASP A 261 3.14 -14.80 7.14
CA ASP A 261 3.63 -16.14 7.45
C ASP A 261 2.55 -17.20 7.21
N PRO A 262 2.66 -17.96 6.10
CA PRO A 262 1.64 -18.96 5.76
C PRO A 262 1.69 -20.20 6.66
N THR A 263 2.68 -20.33 7.53
CA THR A 263 2.80 -21.43 8.49
C THR A 263 2.08 -21.12 9.79
N VAL A 264 1.72 -19.85 10.01
CA VAL A 264 0.97 -19.37 11.16
C VAL A 264 -0.52 -19.42 10.86
N PRO A 265 -1.34 -20.14 11.65
CA PRO A 265 -2.79 -20.16 11.46
C PRO A 265 -3.43 -18.79 11.65
N PHE A 266 -4.53 -18.51 10.97
CA PHE A 266 -5.26 -17.24 11.06
C PHE A 266 -5.55 -16.81 12.51
N GLU A 267 -5.96 -17.71 13.38
CA GLU A 267 -6.28 -17.38 14.78
C GLU A 267 -5.06 -16.83 15.54
N ARG A 268 -3.85 -17.31 15.23
CA ARG A 268 -2.62 -16.76 15.81
C ARG A 268 -2.28 -15.38 15.26
N HIS A 269 -2.54 -15.13 13.99
CA HIS A 269 -2.45 -13.78 13.43
C HIS A 269 -3.46 -12.85 14.10
N ARG A 270 -4.69 -13.31 14.34
CA ARG A 270 -5.72 -12.56 15.06
C ARG A 270 -5.30 -12.28 16.51
N ASP A 271 -4.77 -13.26 17.24
CA ASP A 271 -4.22 -13.08 18.59
C ASP A 271 -3.15 -11.95 18.61
N ARG A 272 -2.27 -11.94 17.58
CA ARG A 272 -1.25 -10.88 17.42
C ARG A 272 -1.87 -9.51 17.19
N VAL A 273 -2.91 -9.43 16.38
CA VAL A 273 -3.65 -8.18 16.14
C VAL A 273 -4.31 -7.67 17.41
N LEU A 274 -4.96 -8.54 18.17
CA LEU A 274 -5.62 -8.23 19.44
C LEU A 274 -4.64 -7.80 20.55
N ALA A 275 -3.38 -8.22 20.48
CA ALA A 275 -2.33 -7.77 21.40
C ALA A 275 -1.96 -6.28 21.21
N GLY A 276 -2.38 -5.65 20.11
CA GLY A 276 -2.09 -4.25 19.79
C GLY A 276 -0.71 -4.02 19.17
N PRO A 277 -0.43 -2.78 18.75
CA PRO A 277 0.84 -2.41 18.14
C PRO A 277 2.01 -2.48 19.15
N PRO A 278 3.25 -2.62 18.65
CA PRO A 278 4.45 -2.62 19.49
C PRO A 278 4.74 -1.18 19.99
N HIS A 279 4.54 -0.93 21.28
CA HIS A 279 4.82 0.36 21.94
C HIS A 279 6.02 0.25 22.86
#